data_ba32917e2e6ab3bcd3f26a01ce4bc626
#
_entry.id   ba32917e2e6ab3bcd3f26a01ce4bc626
#
_cell.length_a   1.000
_cell.length_b   1.000
_cell.length_c   1.000
_cell.angle_alpha   90.00
_cell.angle_beta   90.00
_cell.angle_gamma   90.00
#
_symmetry.space_group_name_H-M   'P 1'
#
loop_
_entity.id
_entity.type
_entity.pdbx_description
1 polymer ?
#
loop_
_entity_poly.entity_id
_entity_poly.type
_entity_poly.pdbx_seq_one_letter_code
_entity_poly.pdbx_strand_id
1 'polypeptide(L)'
;DLCHSVIGTPGGSGAVSSTILNVLDEGQTLIIPHIAWGNYKSMATIANCKVQAYQMFDGDAFNITSFKETCREVMARQGKVLAIINDPCHNPTGYSMTVEEWNQVIDFCNELSNEGPVIILDDIAYIDYSYNLERSRDYMNAFNRMNDQVMIVVAFSCSKTLTSYGLRCGGAVILARNQEDVRALEILMEKHARASWSNIPNAAMENFVKVTTEHKDEFNEEKGKYVDLLRQRCEVFKKEADECGLTYYPYKEGFFVTLKVEDDDLLTRFHEAMLAQDIYTIKVNKGIRVALCSLSVEKCQGLAFKMKEILDSLK
;
A
#
# COMPACT_ATOMS: atom_id res chain seq x y z
N ASP A 1 3.26 13.40 22.58
CA ASP A 1 4.17 12.43 21.97
C ASP A 1 3.45 11.09 21.85
N LEU A 2 3.69 10.35 20.74
CA LEU A 2 3.17 9.00 20.56
C LEU A 2 4.10 7.98 21.21
N CYS A 3 3.52 6.99 21.91
CA CYS A 3 4.20 5.81 22.30
C CYS A 3 4.45 4.91 21.09
N HIS A 4 5.55 4.17 21.06
CA HIS A 4 5.85 3.30 19.93
C HIS A 4 6.63 2.04 20.35
N SER A 5 6.50 1.02 19.51
CA SER A 5 7.35 -0.17 19.50
C SER A 5 7.58 -0.66 18.08
N VAL A 6 8.64 -1.45 17.88
CA VAL A 6 9.02 -1.97 16.55
C VAL A 6 9.27 -3.46 16.64
N ILE A 7 8.57 -4.23 15.82
CA ILE A 7 8.75 -5.67 15.68
C ILE A 7 9.37 -5.99 14.33
N GLY A 8 10.50 -6.69 14.31
CA GLY A 8 11.11 -7.19 13.10
C GLY A 8 10.26 -8.26 12.43
N THR A 9 10.00 -8.10 11.13
CA THR A 9 9.12 -8.98 10.36
C THR A 9 9.77 -9.45 9.04
N PRO A 10 9.37 -10.61 8.47
CA PRO A 10 9.89 -11.08 7.20
C PRO A 10 9.37 -10.23 6.02
N GLY A 11 9.89 -9.00 5.92
CA GLY A 11 9.43 -7.96 5.00
C GLY A 11 8.09 -7.34 5.40
N GLY A 12 7.58 -6.42 4.58
CA GLY A 12 6.26 -5.80 4.80
C GLY A 12 5.11 -6.81 4.85
N SER A 13 5.20 -7.90 4.08
CA SER A 13 4.20 -8.97 4.13
C SER A 13 4.07 -9.59 5.52
N GLY A 14 5.18 -9.76 6.25
CA GLY A 14 5.17 -10.22 7.63
C GLY A 14 4.50 -9.22 8.57
N ALA A 15 4.76 -7.92 8.39
CA ALA A 15 4.12 -6.86 9.17
C ALA A 15 2.60 -6.85 8.95
N VAL A 16 2.16 -6.88 7.70
CA VAL A 16 0.73 -6.90 7.34
C VAL A 16 0.03 -8.15 7.90
N SER A 17 0.56 -9.35 7.61
CA SER A 17 -0.07 -10.59 8.06
C SER A 17 -0.10 -10.73 9.58
N SER A 18 0.98 -10.34 10.26
CA SER A 18 1.05 -10.34 11.73
C SER A 18 0.04 -9.37 12.34
N THR A 19 -0.13 -8.18 11.76
CA THR A 19 -1.14 -7.24 12.23
C THR A 19 -2.54 -7.81 12.09
N ILE A 20 -2.90 -8.37 10.93
CA ILE A 20 -4.22 -8.98 10.73
C ILE A 20 -4.48 -10.07 11.76
N LEU A 21 -3.54 -11.00 11.93
CA LEU A 21 -3.68 -12.16 12.83
C LEU A 21 -3.74 -11.80 14.31
N ASN A 22 -3.14 -10.67 14.73
CA ASN A 22 -3.12 -10.28 16.14
C ASN A 22 -4.17 -9.23 16.52
N VAL A 23 -4.78 -8.58 15.53
CA VAL A 23 -5.81 -7.54 15.76
C VAL A 23 -7.22 -8.09 15.56
N LEU A 24 -7.43 -8.95 14.55
CA LEU A 24 -8.74 -9.51 14.24
C LEU A 24 -8.89 -10.92 14.80
N ASP A 25 -10.08 -11.18 15.32
CA ASP A 25 -10.51 -12.53 15.69
C ASP A 25 -11.08 -13.27 14.47
N GLU A 26 -11.12 -14.59 14.53
CA GLU A 26 -11.72 -15.42 13.48
C GLU A 26 -13.15 -14.99 13.15
N GLY A 27 -13.46 -14.88 11.88
CA GLY A 27 -14.75 -14.43 11.36
C GLY A 27 -14.95 -12.90 11.32
N GLN A 28 -14.06 -12.12 11.91
CA GLN A 28 -14.08 -10.66 11.81
C GLN A 28 -13.67 -10.16 10.43
N THR A 29 -13.89 -8.90 10.16
CA THR A 29 -13.75 -8.28 8.85
C THR A 29 -12.58 -7.33 8.81
N LEU A 30 -11.67 -7.56 7.86
CA LEU A 30 -10.63 -6.62 7.43
C LEU A 30 -11.21 -5.65 6.40
N ILE A 31 -10.92 -4.36 6.53
CA ILE A 31 -11.29 -3.34 5.55
C ILE A 31 -10.09 -3.05 4.63
N ILE A 32 -10.32 -3.09 3.31
CA ILE A 32 -9.31 -2.80 2.29
C ILE A 32 -9.90 -1.92 1.18
N PRO A 33 -9.08 -1.20 0.37
CA PRO A 33 -9.60 -0.55 -0.82
C PRO A 33 -10.11 -1.57 -1.85
N HIS A 34 -11.12 -1.20 -2.65
CA HIS A 34 -11.70 -2.08 -3.68
C HIS A 34 -10.68 -2.47 -4.76
N ILE A 35 -9.72 -1.60 -5.02
CA ILE A 35 -8.56 -1.85 -5.85
C ILE A 35 -7.33 -1.88 -4.96
N ALA A 36 -6.70 -3.04 -4.80
CA ALA A 36 -5.68 -3.28 -3.80
C ALA A 36 -4.69 -4.37 -4.23
N TRP A 37 -3.59 -4.49 -3.51
CA TRP A 37 -2.71 -5.63 -3.61
C TRP A 37 -3.45 -6.91 -3.20
N GLY A 38 -3.56 -7.87 -4.12
CA GLY A 38 -4.39 -9.07 -3.94
C GLY A 38 -4.07 -9.90 -2.70
N ASN A 39 -2.81 -9.84 -2.21
CA ASN A 39 -2.40 -10.61 -1.03
C ASN A 39 -3.07 -10.17 0.28
N TYR A 40 -3.63 -8.97 0.38
CA TYR A 40 -4.42 -8.61 1.56
C TYR A 40 -5.61 -9.57 1.76
N LYS A 41 -6.30 -9.93 0.67
CA LYS A 41 -7.38 -10.93 0.71
C LYS A 41 -6.86 -12.32 1.11
N SER A 42 -5.73 -12.73 0.56
CA SER A 42 -5.11 -14.03 0.89
C SER A 42 -4.71 -14.10 2.37
N MET A 43 -4.13 -13.02 2.91
CA MET A 43 -3.76 -12.95 4.34
C MET A 43 -5.00 -12.99 5.23
N ALA A 44 -6.07 -12.26 4.88
CA ALA A 44 -7.34 -12.34 5.61
C ALA A 44 -7.95 -13.75 5.57
N THR A 45 -7.89 -14.42 4.42
CA THR A 45 -8.37 -15.81 4.28
C THR A 45 -7.59 -16.76 5.17
N ILE A 46 -6.25 -16.64 5.22
CA ILE A 46 -5.39 -17.47 6.10
C ILE A 46 -5.71 -17.22 7.58
N ALA A 47 -6.06 -15.98 7.92
CA ALA A 47 -6.49 -15.60 9.26
C ALA A 47 -7.95 -15.98 9.59
N ASN A 48 -8.65 -16.68 8.72
CA ASN A 48 -10.11 -16.96 8.81
C ASN A 48 -10.94 -15.68 8.95
N CYS A 49 -10.48 -14.56 8.42
CA CYS A 49 -11.16 -13.27 8.42
C CYS A 49 -11.91 -13.02 7.11
N LYS A 50 -12.96 -12.22 7.21
CA LYS A 50 -13.70 -11.69 6.07
C LYS A 50 -13.03 -10.42 5.54
N VAL A 51 -13.41 -10.01 4.34
CA VAL A 51 -12.93 -8.75 3.74
C VAL A 51 -14.14 -7.93 3.31
N GLN A 52 -14.11 -6.63 3.63
CA GLN A 52 -15.04 -5.64 3.09
C GLN A 52 -14.23 -4.53 2.42
N ALA A 53 -14.67 -4.12 1.23
CA ALA A 53 -13.94 -3.14 0.46
C ALA A 53 -14.65 -1.78 0.44
N TYR A 54 -13.88 -0.68 0.61
CA TYR A 54 -14.35 0.67 0.32
C TYR A 54 -13.96 1.10 -1.10
N GLN A 55 -14.75 1.96 -1.73
CA GLN A 55 -14.40 2.57 -3.02
C GLN A 55 -13.29 3.59 -2.78
N MET A 56 -12.11 3.33 -3.37
CA MET A 56 -10.92 4.12 -3.06
C MET A 56 -10.98 5.55 -3.62
N PHE A 57 -11.66 5.74 -4.77
CA PHE A 57 -11.66 7.01 -5.46
C PHE A 57 -13.06 7.61 -5.60
N ASP A 58 -13.14 8.93 -5.45
CA ASP A 58 -14.22 9.80 -5.89
C ASP A 58 -13.60 10.84 -6.83
N GLY A 59 -13.86 10.70 -8.14
CA GLY A 59 -13.10 11.41 -9.16
C GLY A 59 -11.60 11.09 -9.06
N ASP A 60 -10.78 12.12 -8.89
CA ASP A 60 -9.32 12.02 -8.78
C ASP A 60 -8.81 12.05 -7.33
N ALA A 61 -9.69 12.06 -6.33
CA ALA A 61 -9.36 12.14 -4.92
C ALA A 61 -9.66 10.84 -4.17
N PHE A 62 -9.09 10.71 -2.97
CA PHE A 62 -9.43 9.63 -2.04
C PHE A 62 -10.89 9.75 -1.60
N ASN A 63 -11.66 8.66 -1.70
CA ASN A 63 -13.08 8.63 -1.34
C ASN A 63 -13.28 8.46 0.16
N ILE A 64 -13.12 9.55 0.89
CA ILE A 64 -13.28 9.58 2.34
C ILE A 64 -14.72 9.17 2.77
N THR A 65 -15.74 9.45 1.94
CA THR A 65 -17.12 9.09 2.24
C THR A 65 -17.29 7.58 2.27
N SER A 66 -16.87 6.87 1.22
CA SER A 66 -16.95 5.41 1.18
C SER A 66 -16.11 4.75 2.28
N PHE A 67 -14.93 5.31 2.59
CA PHE A 67 -14.10 4.84 3.69
C PHE A 67 -14.85 4.94 5.03
N LYS A 68 -15.45 6.09 5.32
CA LYS A 68 -16.23 6.34 6.54
C LYS A 68 -17.43 5.40 6.68
N GLU A 69 -18.21 5.26 5.62
CA GLU A 69 -19.38 4.37 5.59
C GLU A 69 -18.98 2.92 5.89
N THR A 70 -17.97 2.41 5.17
CA THR A 70 -17.46 1.05 5.37
C THR A 70 -16.96 0.82 6.80
N CYS A 71 -16.22 1.77 7.36
CA CYS A 71 -15.72 1.66 8.74
C CYS A 71 -16.86 1.67 9.77
N ARG A 72 -17.89 2.52 9.61
CA ARG A 72 -19.07 2.53 10.50
C ARG A 72 -19.84 1.22 10.45
N GLU A 73 -20.07 0.66 9.24
CA GLU A 73 -20.73 -0.62 9.08
C GLU A 73 -19.98 -1.77 9.79
N VAL A 74 -18.66 -1.79 9.65
CA VAL A 74 -17.80 -2.80 10.28
C VAL A 74 -17.76 -2.60 11.79
N MET A 75 -17.62 -1.35 12.28
CA MET A 75 -17.67 -1.01 13.70
C MET A 75 -18.97 -1.49 14.34
N ALA A 76 -20.13 -1.15 13.76
CA ALA A 76 -21.43 -1.55 14.26
C ALA A 76 -21.62 -3.08 14.34
N ARG A 77 -20.95 -3.84 13.50
CA ARG A 77 -21.07 -5.30 13.42
C ARG A 77 -20.15 -6.05 14.37
N GLN A 78 -18.94 -5.55 14.60
CA GLN A 78 -17.91 -6.29 15.34
C GLN A 78 -17.21 -5.49 16.46
N GLY A 79 -17.58 -4.22 16.67
CA GLY A 79 -17.09 -3.39 17.80
C GLY A 79 -15.64 -2.95 17.69
N LYS A 80 -14.97 -3.18 16.55
CA LYS A 80 -13.62 -2.68 16.24
C LYS A 80 -13.40 -2.56 14.74
N VAL A 81 -12.42 -1.75 14.34
CA VAL A 81 -12.02 -1.60 12.94
C VAL A 81 -10.53 -1.90 12.79
N LEU A 82 -10.19 -2.70 11.77
CA LEU A 82 -8.86 -2.75 11.17
C LEU A 82 -9.01 -2.42 9.68
N ALA A 83 -8.43 -1.30 9.25
CA ALA A 83 -8.45 -0.88 7.86
C ALA A 83 -7.02 -0.74 7.31
N ILE A 84 -6.79 -1.23 6.09
CA ILE A 84 -5.51 -1.06 5.40
C ILE A 84 -5.58 0.16 4.48
N ILE A 85 -4.59 1.01 4.59
CA ILE A 85 -4.25 2.06 3.64
C ILE A 85 -2.84 1.77 3.15
N ASN A 86 -2.64 1.65 1.83
CA ASN A 86 -1.31 1.51 1.24
C ASN A 86 -0.93 2.86 0.63
N ASP A 87 -0.09 3.60 1.33
CA ASP A 87 0.29 4.96 1.00
C ASP A 87 1.72 5.26 1.51
N PRO A 88 2.51 6.07 0.79
CA PRO A 88 2.32 6.59 -0.56
C PRO A 88 2.65 5.58 -1.67
N CYS A 89 2.44 5.98 -2.91
CA CYS A 89 2.74 5.15 -4.09
C CYS A 89 1.92 3.85 -4.14
N HIS A 90 0.63 3.96 -3.91
CA HIS A 90 -0.32 2.85 -3.80
C HIS A 90 -0.13 1.76 -4.86
N ASN A 91 -0.03 0.52 -4.44
CA ASN A 91 -0.09 -0.65 -5.32
C ASN A 91 -1.54 -1.16 -5.41
N PRO A 92 -2.24 -1.00 -6.56
CA PRO A 92 -1.64 -0.96 -7.92
C PRO A 92 -1.71 0.38 -8.67
N THR A 93 -2.21 1.47 -8.10
CA THR A 93 -2.57 2.66 -8.89
C THR A 93 -1.49 3.74 -8.99
N GLY A 94 -0.52 3.75 -8.07
CA GLY A 94 0.45 4.84 -7.98
C GLY A 94 -0.14 6.14 -7.41
N TYR A 95 -1.25 6.04 -6.69
CA TYR A 95 -1.81 7.15 -5.95
C TYR A 95 -1.01 7.40 -4.67
N SER A 96 -0.89 8.66 -4.29
CA SER A 96 -0.42 9.08 -2.96
C SER A 96 -1.41 10.06 -2.38
N MET A 97 -1.84 9.79 -1.17
CA MET A 97 -2.77 10.65 -0.45
C MET A 97 -2.10 11.99 -0.10
N THR A 98 -2.90 13.02 -0.03
CA THR A 98 -2.46 14.34 0.48
C THR A 98 -2.45 14.33 2.00
N VAL A 99 -1.71 15.30 2.59
CA VAL A 99 -1.74 15.53 4.04
C VAL A 99 -3.17 15.82 4.51
N GLU A 100 -3.96 16.54 3.70
CA GLU A 100 -5.35 16.87 4.03
C GLU A 100 -6.25 15.63 4.03
N GLU A 101 -6.11 14.73 3.07
CA GLU A 101 -6.85 13.46 3.06
C GLU A 101 -6.51 12.60 4.28
N TRP A 102 -5.23 12.54 4.69
CA TRP A 102 -4.83 11.88 5.93
C TRP A 102 -5.39 12.56 7.18
N ASN A 103 -5.41 13.89 7.23
CA ASN A 103 -6.06 14.63 8.33
C ASN A 103 -7.54 14.24 8.45
N GLN A 104 -8.27 14.15 7.32
CA GLN A 104 -9.68 13.73 7.33
C GLN A 104 -9.85 12.27 7.79
N VAL A 105 -8.93 11.38 7.44
CA VAL A 105 -8.92 10.00 7.93
C VAL A 105 -8.74 9.96 9.45
N ILE A 106 -7.73 10.67 9.97
CA ILE A 106 -7.44 10.67 11.42
C ILE A 106 -8.57 11.32 12.22
N ASP A 107 -9.12 12.43 11.74
CA ASP A 107 -10.25 13.09 12.41
C ASP A 107 -11.47 12.16 12.48
N PHE A 108 -11.73 11.43 11.40
CA PHE A 108 -12.79 10.43 11.40
C PHE A 108 -12.47 9.23 12.31
N CYS A 109 -11.24 8.74 12.34
CA CYS A 109 -10.85 7.66 13.25
C CYS A 109 -11.06 8.06 14.71
N ASN A 110 -10.75 9.30 15.06
CA ASN A 110 -11.01 9.86 16.39
C ASN A 110 -12.51 9.92 16.71
N GLU A 111 -13.34 10.30 15.76
CA GLU A 111 -14.81 10.27 15.91
C GLU A 111 -15.30 8.84 16.15
N LEU A 112 -14.94 7.92 15.27
CA LEU A 112 -15.39 6.54 15.29
C LEU A 112 -14.92 5.77 16.53
N SER A 113 -13.77 6.13 17.07
CA SER A 113 -13.17 5.47 18.23
C SER A 113 -13.97 5.63 19.54
N ASN A 114 -14.97 6.53 19.58
CA ASN A 114 -15.94 6.58 20.66
C ASN A 114 -16.84 5.31 20.71
N GLU A 115 -16.92 4.57 19.62
CA GLU A 115 -17.72 3.33 19.53
C GLU A 115 -16.88 2.06 19.76
N GLY A 116 -15.55 2.15 19.65
CA GLY A 116 -14.64 1.03 19.84
C GLY A 116 -13.25 1.28 19.22
N PRO A 117 -12.29 0.36 19.41
CA PRO A 117 -10.93 0.52 18.90
C PRO A 117 -10.88 0.66 17.37
N VAL A 118 -10.10 1.63 16.90
CA VAL A 118 -9.83 1.85 15.47
C VAL A 118 -8.34 1.68 15.19
N ILE A 119 -8.01 0.72 14.36
CA ILE A 119 -6.64 0.43 13.96
C ILE A 119 -6.48 0.67 12.46
N ILE A 120 -5.53 1.52 12.09
CA ILE A 120 -5.13 1.72 10.69
C ILE A 120 -3.79 1.00 10.47
N LEU A 121 -3.75 0.15 9.47
CA LEU A 121 -2.51 -0.46 8.98
C LEU A 121 -2.06 0.34 7.76
N ASP A 122 -1.03 1.15 7.95
CA ASP A 122 -0.40 1.95 6.91
C ASP A 122 0.73 1.15 6.25
N ASP A 123 0.47 0.62 5.05
CA ASP A 123 1.47 -0.15 4.29
C ASP A 123 2.32 0.80 3.43
N ILE A 124 3.50 1.13 3.92
CA ILE A 124 4.44 2.08 3.31
C ILE A 124 5.49 1.42 2.40
N ALA A 125 5.19 0.25 1.83
CA ALA A 125 6.18 -0.54 1.08
C ALA A 125 6.88 0.24 -0.05
N TYR A 126 6.28 1.30 -0.57
CA TYR A 126 6.78 2.10 -1.70
C TYR A 126 7.16 3.54 -1.34
N ILE A 127 7.16 3.92 -0.06
CA ILE A 127 7.36 5.32 0.40
C ILE A 127 8.62 5.98 -0.16
N ASP A 128 9.68 5.22 -0.38
CA ASP A 128 10.96 5.72 -0.90
C ASP A 128 10.99 5.87 -2.43
N TYR A 129 9.87 5.65 -3.09
CA TYR A 129 9.68 5.90 -4.52
C TYR A 129 8.73 7.06 -4.81
N SER A 130 8.40 7.84 -3.78
CA SER A 130 7.81 9.16 -3.97
C SER A 130 8.77 10.08 -4.73
N TYR A 131 8.22 10.86 -5.65
CA TYR A 131 9.00 11.83 -6.42
C TYR A 131 9.49 13.02 -5.59
N ASN A 132 8.93 13.19 -4.40
CA ASN A 132 9.39 14.17 -3.41
C ASN A 132 9.75 13.46 -2.10
N LEU A 133 10.95 12.88 -2.05
CA LEU A 133 11.42 12.09 -0.92
C LEU A 133 11.48 12.89 0.40
N GLU A 134 11.77 14.19 0.33
CA GLU A 134 11.86 15.04 1.53
C GLU A 134 10.48 15.20 2.21
N ARG A 135 9.41 15.21 1.41
CA ARG A 135 8.04 15.42 1.88
C ARG A 135 7.20 14.14 1.94
N SER A 136 7.74 13.01 1.50
CA SER A 136 7.00 11.75 1.41
C SER A 136 6.46 11.26 2.76
N ARG A 137 6.95 11.80 3.87
CA ARG A 137 6.56 11.46 5.24
C ARG A 137 5.78 12.56 5.95
N ASP A 138 5.50 13.69 5.28
CA ASP A 138 4.80 14.84 5.90
C ASP A 138 3.41 14.46 6.41
N TYR A 139 2.72 13.54 5.73
CA TYR A 139 1.39 13.05 6.13
C TYR A 139 1.40 12.37 7.51
N MET A 140 2.51 11.78 7.91
CA MET A 140 2.64 11.12 9.23
C MET A 140 2.50 12.11 10.40
N ASN A 141 2.64 13.42 10.14
CA ASN A 141 2.34 14.43 11.15
C ASN A 141 0.86 14.41 11.59
N ALA A 142 -0.04 13.92 10.73
CA ALA A 142 -1.45 13.72 11.10
C ALA A 142 -1.62 12.72 12.25
N PHE A 143 -0.72 11.75 12.40
CA PHE A 143 -0.77 10.75 13.46
C PHE A 143 -0.65 11.37 14.87
N ASN A 144 -0.01 12.53 15.00
CA ASN A 144 0.04 13.27 16.27
C ASN A 144 -1.34 13.77 16.75
N ARG A 145 -2.37 13.71 15.90
CA ARG A 145 -3.74 14.12 16.23
C ARG A 145 -4.61 12.96 16.72
N MET A 146 -4.11 11.72 16.72
CA MET A 146 -4.84 10.55 17.22
C MET A 146 -5.24 10.72 18.68
N ASN A 147 -6.41 10.21 19.05
CA ASN A 147 -6.83 10.04 20.44
C ASN A 147 -6.33 8.70 21.02
N ASP A 148 -6.69 8.42 22.28
CA ASP A 148 -6.17 7.26 23.04
C ASP A 148 -6.70 5.91 22.54
N GLN A 149 -7.74 5.88 21.71
CA GLN A 149 -8.37 4.65 21.20
C GLN A 149 -8.06 4.38 19.71
N VAL A 150 -7.24 5.22 19.10
CA VAL A 150 -6.75 5.04 17.74
C VAL A 150 -5.32 4.54 17.77
N MET A 151 -5.06 3.49 17.00
CA MET A 151 -3.73 2.93 16.82
C MET A 151 -3.36 2.93 15.33
N ILE A 152 -2.11 3.20 15.03
CA ILE A 152 -1.55 3.00 13.69
C ILE A 152 -0.45 1.95 13.76
N VAL A 153 -0.49 1.00 12.83
CA VAL A 153 0.62 0.08 12.57
C VAL A 153 1.20 0.40 11.22
N VAL A 154 2.45 0.85 11.19
CA VAL A 154 3.15 1.14 9.94
C VAL A 154 3.89 -0.12 9.50
N ALA A 155 3.54 -0.66 8.33
CA ALA A 155 4.21 -1.82 7.74
C ALA A 155 5.36 -1.37 6.84
N PHE A 156 6.57 -1.43 7.36
CA PHE A 156 7.81 -1.08 6.66
C PHE A 156 8.44 -2.29 5.97
N SER A 157 9.09 -2.06 4.82
CA SER A 157 9.75 -3.12 4.05
C SER A 157 11.05 -2.66 3.40
N CYS A 158 12.15 -3.37 3.66
CA CYS A 158 13.39 -3.21 2.90
C CYS A 158 13.32 -3.80 1.47
N SER A 159 12.28 -4.57 1.16
CA SER A 159 12.14 -5.26 -0.13
C SER A 159 12.22 -4.33 -1.33
N LYS A 160 11.61 -3.13 -1.22
CA LYS A 160 11.61 -2.09 -2.25
C LYS A 160 12.61 -1.00 -1.91
N THR A 161 12.54 -0.45 -0.70
CA THR A 161 13.42 0.61 -0.19
C THR A 161 14.90 0.34 -0.44
N LEU A 162 15.37 -0.87 -0.16
CA LEU A 162 16.77 -1.28 -0.35
C LEU A 162 16.97 -2.23 -1.54
N THR A 163 15.97 -2.40 -2.40
CA THR A 163 15.98 -3.38 -3.51
C THR A 163 16.37 -4.80 -3.09
N SER A 164 16.16 -5.14 -1.82
CA SER A 164 16.61 -6.38 -1.17
C SER A 164 15.44 -7.34 -0.90
N TYR A 165 14.57 -7.54 -1.88
CA TYR A 165 13.33 -8.31 -1.78
C TYR A 165 13.52 -9.71 -1.15
N GLY A 166 14.57 -10.41 -1.56
CA GLY A 166 14.86 -11.78 -1.11
C GLY A 166 15.38 -11.88 0.32
N LEU A 167 15.90 -10.81 0.91
CA LEU A 167 16.49 -10.83 2.26
C LEU A 167 15.44 -10.83 3.39
N ARG A 168 14.17 -10.62 3.07
CA ARG A 168 13.05 -10.67 4.01
C ARG A 168 13.24 -9.80 5.27
N CYS A 169 13.67 -8.56 5.12
CA CYS A 169 13.77 -7.59 6.20
C CYS A 169 12.63 -6.57 6.11
N GLY A 170 11.98 -6.34 7.23
CA GLY A 170 10.91 -5.36 7.42
C GLY A 170 10.58 -5.19 8.88
N GLY A 171 9.58 -4.39 9.16
CA GLY A 171 9.13 -4.13 10.53
C GLY A 171 7.69 -3.66 10.59
N ALA A 172 7.02 -3.99 11.69
CA ALA A 172 5.77 -3.37 12.11
C ALA A 172 6.10 -2.32 13.16
N VAL A 173 5.82 -1.05 12.88
CA VAL A 173 5.96 0.06 13.84
C VAL A 173 4.58 0.33 14.41
N ILE A 174 4.40 0.05 15.68
CA ILE A 174 3.15 0.25 16.42
C ILE A 174 3.17 1.65 17.02
N LEU A 175 2.13 2.44 16.77
CA LEU A 175 1.99 3.81 17.25
C LEU A 175 0.64 3.99 17.93
N ALA A 176 0.63 4.45 19.18
CA ALA A 176 -0.58 4.83 19.91
C ALA A 176 -0.24 5.89 20.97
N ARG A 177 -1.27 6.49 21.58
CA ARG A 177 -1.05 7.39 22.73
C ARG A 177 -0.86 6.63 24.03
N ASN A 178 -1.47 5.47 24.15
CA ASN A 178 -1.40 4.64 25.36
C ASN A 178 -0.26 3.61 25.24
N GLN A 179 0.67 3.66 26.19
CA GLN A 179 1.80 2.72 26.24
C GLN A 179 1.36 1.26 26.51
N GLU A 180 0.27 1.06 27.24
CA GLU A 180 -0.24 -0.29 27.55
C GLU A 180 -0.75 -0.97 26.28
N ASP A 181 -1.44 -0.24 25.39
CA ASP A 181 -1.93 -0.77 24.12
C ASP A 181 -0.78 -1.11 23.15
N VAL A 182 0.23 -0.22 23.08
CA VAL A 182 1.46 -0.50 22.32
C VAL A 182 2.12 -1.78 22.83
N ARG A 183 2.28 -1.91 24.17
CA ARG A 183 2.92 -3.07 24.77
C ARG A 183 2.09 -4.36 24.61
N ALA A 184 0.77 -4.26 24.65
CA ALA A 184 -0.11 -5.40 24.43
C ALA A 184 0.07 -5.99 23.03
N LEU A 185 0.01 -5.14 22.00
CA LEU A 185 0.20 -5.58 20.62
C LEU A 185 1.64 -6.05 20.36
N GLU A 186 2.64 -5.38 20.92
CA GLU A 186 4.04 -5.79 20.86
C GLU A 186 4.21 -7.23 21.36
N ILE A 187 3.70 -7.56 22.56
CA ILE A 187 3.78 -8.91 23.15
C ILE A 187 3.11 -9.95 22.24
N LEU A 188 1.94 -9.64 21.68
CA LEU A 188 1.24 -10.54 20.78
C LEU A 188 2.07 -10.81 19.52
N MET A 189 2.62 -9.76 18.90
CA MET A 189 3.45 -9.88 17.71
C MET A 189 4.78 -10.59 18.00
N GLU A 190 5.43 -10.36 19.14
CA GLU A 190 6.63 -11.09 19.56
C GLU A 190 6.37 -12.59 19.68
N LYS A 191 5.26 -12.99 20.33
CA LYS A 191 4.87 -14.40 20.47
C LYS A 191 4.55 -15.01 19.13
N HIS A 192 3.82 -14.30 18.27
CA HIS A 192 3.53 -14.74 16.91
C HIS A 192 4.84 -14.89 16.11
N ALA A 193 5.72 -13.91 16.13
CA ALA A 193 7.02 -13.97 15.48
C ALA A 193 7.81 -15.22 15.93
N ARG A 194 7.88 -15.42 17.23
CA ARG A 194 8.60 -16.57 17.79
C ARG A 194 8.01 -17.91 17.35
N ALA A 195 6.69 -18.02 17.22
CA ALA A 195 6.00 -19.25 16.82
C ALA A 195 6.05 -19.50 15.28
N SER A 196 6.16 -18.45 14.46
CA SER A 196 6.03 -18.54 13.01
C SER A 196 7.37 -18.56 12.26
N TRP A 197 8.23 -17.57 12.51
CA TRP A 197 9.54 -17.45 11.83
C TRP A 197 10.73 -17.32 12.76
N SER A 198 10.50 -17.33 14.06
CA SER A 198 11.50 -17.20 15.13
C SER A 198 12.17 -15.82 15.18
N ASN A 199 12.89 -15.41 14.14
CA ASN A 199 13.52 -14.10 13.99
C ASN A 199 13.77 -13.83 12.50
N ILE A 200 13.99 -12.55 12.16
CA ILE A 200 14.40 -12.16 10.81
C ILE A 200 15.93 -12.31 10.65
N PRO A 201 16.45 -12.43 9.40
CA PRO A 201 17.88 -12.67 9.18
C PRO A 201 18.75 -11.53 9.71
N ASN A 202 19.72 -11.83 10.59
CA ASN A 202 20.64 -10.84 11.14
C ASN A 202 21.43 -10.09 10.05
N ALA A 203 21.88 -10.78 9.03
CA ALA A 203 22.60 -10.15 7.91
C ALA A 203 21.77 -9.10 7.18
N ALA A 204 20.45 -9.31 7.10
CA ALA A 204 19.55 -8.33 6.49
C ALA A 204 19.32 -7.10 7.38
N MET A 205 19.26 -7.29 8.70
CA MET A 205 19.20 -6.19 9.68
C MET A 205 20.51 -5.38 9.68
N GLU A 206 21.64 -6.05 9.67
CA GLU A 206 22.96 -5.42 9.61
C GLU A 206 23.13 -4.60 8.31
N ASN A 207 22.70 -5.16 7.17
CA ASN A 207 22.67 -4.43 5.90
C ASN A 207 21.78 -3.18 5.99
N PHE A 208 20.59 -3.29 6.58
CA PHE A 208 19.69 -2.14 6.77
C PHE A 208 20.38 -1.06 7.60
N VAL A 209 20.97 -1.41 8.74
CA VAL A 209 21.67 -0.45 9.63
C VAL A 209 22.79 0.23 8.88
N LYS A 210 23.68 -0.52 8.24
CA LYS A 210 24.83 0.06 7.51
C LYS A 210 24.41 0.99 6.39
N VAL A 211 23.44 0.57 5.57
CA VAL A 211 22.96 1.40 4.45
C VAL A 211 22.29 2.69 4.94
N THR A 212 21.56 2.63 6.07
CA THR A 212 20.83 3.80 6.59
C THR A 212 21.67 4.70 7.50
N THR A 213 22.88 4.28 7.88
CA THR A 213 23.80 5.04 8.73
C THR A 213 25.13 5.35 8.01
N GLU A 214 25.99 4.36 7.82
CA GLU A 214 27.34 4.52 7.30
C GLU A 214 27.36 4.91 5.80
N HIS A 215 26.42 4.38 5.01
CA HIS A 215 26.33 4.56 3.55
C HIS A 215 25.08 5.33 3.11
N LYS A 216 24.49 6.09 4.01
CA LYS A 216 23.21 6.78 3.77
C LYS A 216 23.23 7.72 2.57
N ASP A 217 24.28 8.53 2.46
CA ASP A 217 24.36 9.56 1.43
C ASP A 217 24.60 8.94 0.04
N GLU A 218 25.53 7.98 -0.04
CA GLU A 218 25.80 7.21 -1.27
C GLU A 218 24.55 6.47 -1.75
N PHE A 219 23.86 5.81 -0.82
CA PHE A 219 22.62 5.10 -1.11
C PHE A 219 21.51 6.02 -1.60
N ASN A 220 21.33 7.17 -0.95
CA ASN A 220 20.29 8.13 -1.34
C ASN A 220 20.59 8.76 -2.71
N GLU A 221 21.86 9.08 -3.01
CA GLU A 221 22.25 9.56 -4.34
C GLU A 221 21.95 8.52 -5.43
N GLU A 222 22.34 7.27 -5.20
CA GLU A 222 22.09 6.22 -6.18
C GLU A 222 20.59 5.92 -6.33
N LYS A 223 19.86 5.82 -5.24
CA LYS A 223 18.40 5.63 -5.26
C LYS A 223 17.68 6.76 -6.01
N GLY A 224 18.11 8.01 -5.83
CA GLY A 224 17.57 9.15 -6.54
C GLY A 224 17.60 8.98 -8.07
N LYS A 225 18.70 8.42 -8.62
CA LYS A 225 18.82 8.13 -10.07
C LYS A 225 17.74 7.14 -10.55
N TYR A 226 17.44 6.12 -9.74
CA TYR A 226 16.40 5.14 -10.08
C TYR A 226 14.97 5.68 -9.90
N VAL A 227 14.74 6.55 -8.92
CA VAL A 227 13.46 7.27 -8.77
C VAL A 227 13.22 8.18 -9.96
N ASP A 228 14.23 8.94 -10.41
CA ASP A 228 14.14 9.79 -11.60
C ASP A 228 13.91 8.97 -12.88
N LEU A 229 14.58 7.84 -13.03
CA LEU A 229 14.36 6.93 -14.16
C LEU A 229 12.93 6.37 -14.15
N LEU A 230 12.41 5.99 -12.99
CA LEU A 230 11.02 5.53 -12.84
C LEU A 230 10.03 6.65 -13.22
N ARG A 231 10.26 7.88 -12.76
CA ARG A 231 9.45 9.03 -13.12
C ARG A 231 9.39 9.24 -14.64
N GLN A 232 10.55 9.23 -15.31
CA GLN A 232 10.62 9.36 -16.78
C GLN A 232 9.79 8.30 -17.52
N ARG A 233 9.85 7.04 -17.06
CA ARG A 233 9.05 5.94 -17.63
C ARG A 233 7.55 6.19 -17.50
N CYS A 234 7.13 6.62 -16.32
CA CYS A 234 5.74 6.90 -16.02
C CYS A 234 5.23 8.14 -16.79
N GLU A 235 6.04 9.18 -16.91
CA GLU A 235 5.71 10.39 -17.67
C GLU A 235 5.50 10.10 -19.16
N VAL A 236 6.39 9.29 -19.78
CA VAL A 236 6.23 8.86 -21.18
C VAL A 236 4.91 8.10 -21.35
N PHE A 237 4.66 7.08 -20.54
CA PHE A 237 3.45 6.28 -20.65
C PHE A 237 2.17 7.10 -20.44
N LYS A 238 2.15 7.95 -19.40
CA LYS A 238 0.98 8.81 -19.11
C LYS A 238 0.70 9.81 -20.21
N LYS A 239 1.73 10.47 -20.73
CA LYS A 239 1.58 11.41 -21.85
C LYS A 239 0.89 10.73 -23.03
N GLU A 240 1.35 9.56 -23.43
CA GLU A 240 0.74 8.80 -24.53
C GLU A 240 -0.69 8.33 -24.19
N ALA A 241 -0.93 7.89 -22.94
CA ALA A 241 -2.26 7.47 -22.50
C ALA A 241 -3.26 8.63 -22.57
N ASP A 242 -2.85 9.83 -22.13
CA ASP A 242 -3.66 11.05 -22.22
C ASP A 242 -3.91 11.45 -23.69
N GLU A 243 -2.89 11.39 -24.56
CA GLU A 243 -2.99 11.69 -25.97
C GLU A 243 -3.95 10.75 -26.73
N CYS A 244 -3.96 9.46 -26.41
CA CYS A 244 -4.82 8.49 -27.08
C CYS A 244 -6.15 8.22 -26.37
N GLY A 245 -6.39 8.84 -25.21
CA GLY A 245 -7.61 8.62 -24.42
C GLY A 245 -7.68 7.24 -23.76
N LEU A 246 -6.54 6.66 -23.39
CA LEU A 246 -6.47 5.44 -22.59
C LEU A 246 -6.66 5.80 -21.12
N THR A 247 -7.80 5.46 -20.55
CA THR A 247 -8.17 5.83 -19.17
C THR A 247 -7.43 5.00 -18.13
N TYR A 248 -7.01 5.66 -17.05
CA TYR A 248 -6.35 5.02 -15.91
C TYR A 248 -6.85 5.63 -14.59
N TYR A 249 -6.63 4.89 -13.49
CA TYR A 249 -6.93 5.39 -12.14
C TYR A 249 -5.99 6.54 -11.76
N PRO A 250 -6.41 7.43 -10.84
CA PRO A 250 -5.57 8.53 -10.39
C PRO A 250 -4.17 8.06 -10.03
N TYR A 251 -3.17 8.63 -10.71
CA TYR A 251 -1.75 8.30 -10.53
C TYR A 251 -0.97 9.56 -10.18
N LYS A 252 -0.12 9.49 -9.19
CA LYS A 252 0.81 10.56 -8.83
C LYS A 252 2.27 10.13 -8.95
N GLU A 253 2.61 8.93 -8.46
CA GLU A 253 4.00 8.46 -8.34
C GLU A 253 4.07 6.94 -8.12
N GLY A 254 5.29 6.39 -8.10
CA GLY A 254 5.49 4.97 -7.79
C GLY A 254 5.59 4.05 -9.00
N PHE A 255 5.51 2.75 -8.79
CA PHE A 255 5.87 1.68 -9.73
C PHE A 255 4.84 1.39 -10.82
N PHE A 256 3.57 1.69 -10.56
CA PHE A 256 2.45 1.13 -11.30
C PHE A 256 1.48 2.19 -11.76
N VAL A 257 1.06 2.10 -13.01
CA VAL A 257 -0.15 2.77 -13.51
C VAL A 257 -1.21 1.69 -13.72
N THR A 258 -2.44 1.94 -13.32
CA THR A 258 -3.53 0.98 -13.52
C THR A 258 -4.57 1.53 -14.47
N LEU A 259 -4.72 0.88 -15.62
CA LEU A 259 -5.76 1.19 -16.60
C LEU A 259 -7.13 0.89 -16.00
N LYS A 260 -8.09 1.77 -16.22
CA LYS A 260 -9.45 1.65 -15.72
C LYS A 260 -10.34 0.93 -16.74
N VAL A 261 -10.90 -0.22 -16.37
CA VAL A 261 -11.83 -1.00 -17.20
C VAL A 261 -12.95 -1.54 -16.29
N GLU A 262 -14.10 -0.87 -16.34
CA GLU A 262 -15.23 -1.14 -15.42
C GLU A 262 -15.97 -2.44 -15.75
N ASP A 263 -16.05 -2.80 -17.03
CA ASP A 263 -16.74 -4.01 -17.51
C ASP A 263 -15.84 -5.24 -17.33
N ASP A 264 -16.27 -6.24 -16.61
CA ASP A 264 -15.48 -7.42 -16.24
C ASP A 264 -15.20 -8.37 -17.44
N ASP A 265 -16.12 -8.44 -18.41
CA ASP A 265 -15.92 -9.22 -19.64
C ASP A 265 -14.88 -8.53 -20.53
N LEU A 266 -15.05 -7.24 -20.78
CA LEU A 266 -14.08 -6.45 -21.52
C LEU A 266 -12.69 -6.48 -20.86
N LEU A 267 -12.62 -6.37 -19.53
CA LEU A 267 -11.38 -6.46 -18.76
C LEU A 267 -10.67 -7.81 -19.01
N THR A 268 -11.41 -8.89 -19.01
CA THR A 268 -10.86 -10.23 -19.24
C THR A 268 -10.34 -10.36 -20.68
N ARG A 269 -11.17 -10.03 -21.67
CA ARG A 269 -10.79 -10.07 -23.10
C ARG A 269 -9.59 -9.15 -23.39
N PHE A 270 -9.56 -7.96 -22.79
CA PHE A 270 -8.46 -7.03 -22.97
C PHE A 270 -7.15 -7.57 -22.40
N HIS A 271 -7.17 -8.16 -21.21
CA HIS A 271 -5.99 -8.79 -20.62
C HIS A 271 -5.48 -9.97 -21.48
N GLU A 272 -6.37 -10.84 -21.96
CA GLU A 272 -6.03 -11.95 -22.85
C GLU A 272 -5.46 -11.48 -24.18
N ALA A 273 -6.05 -10.45 -24.79
CA ALA A 273 -5.57 -9.87 -26.03
C ALA A 273 -4.18 -9.23 -25.89
N MET A 274 -3.89 -8.60 -24.74
CA MET A 274 -2.53 -8.10 -24.45
C MET A 274 -1.52 -9.23 -24.31
N LEU A 275 -1.86 -10.30 -23.57
CA LEU A 275 -1.00 -11.48 -23.45
C LEU A 275 -0.70 -12.12 -24.82
N ALA A 276 -1.68 -12.19 -25.70
CA ALA A 276 -1.51 -12.70 -27.07
C ALA A 276 -0.56 -11.84 -27.93
N GLN A 277 -0.28 -10.61 -27.51
CA GLN A 277 0.68 -9.69 -28.15
C GLN A 277 1.95 -9.46 -27.34
N ASP A 278 2.29 -10.39 -26.44
CA ASP A 278 3.47 -10.35 -25.57
C ASP A 278 3.52 -9.13 -24.63
N ILE A 279 2.35 -8.58 -24.25
CA ILE A 279 2.24 -7.52 -23.25
C ILE A 279 1.78 -8.13 -21.94
N TYR A 280 2.74 -8.41 -21.05
CA TYR A 280 2.52 -9.07 -19.77
C TYR A 280 2.16 -8.07 -18.69
N THR A 281 0.91 -8.10 -18.25
CA THR A 281 0.32 -7.20 -17.24
C THR A 281 -0.38 -8.02 -16.15
N ILE A 282 -0.89 -7.33 -15.11
CA ILE A 282 -1.63 -7.97 -14.03
C ILE A 282 -3.07 -7.46 -14.03
N LYS A 283 -4.03 -8.40 -14.16
CA LYS A 283 -5.44 -8.09 -13.95
C LYS A 283 -5.69 -7.83 -12.46
N VAL A 284 -6.28 -6.70 -12.14
CA VAL A 284 -6.73 -6.30 -10.80
C VAL A 284 -8.24 -6.03 -10.83
N ASN A 285 -8.84 -5.72 -9.68
CA ASN A 285 -10.26 -5.40 -9.66
C ASN A 285 -10.52 -4.14 -10.50
N LYS A 286 -11.42 -4.24 -11.50
CA LYS A 286 -11.81 -3.14 -12.42
C LYS A 286 -10.62 -2.48 -13.15
N GLY A 287 -9.52 -3.23 -13.39
CA GLY A 287 -8.39 -2.63 -14.09
C GLY A 287 -7.25 -3.57 -14.44
N ILE A 288 -6.30 -3.01 -15.17
CA ILE A 288 -5.05 -3.66 -15.59
C ILE A 288 -3.87 -2.88 -15.02
N ARG A 289 -3.09 -3.50 -14.14
CA ARG A 289 -1.86 -2.92 -13.61
C ARG A 289 -0.71 -3.06 -14.59
N VAL A 290 -0.15 -1.94 -14.99
CA VAL A 290 1.06 -1.83 -15.82
C VAL A 290 2.27 -1.56 -14.93
N ALA A 291 3.27 -2.44 -14.94
CA ALA A 291 4.47 -2.33 -14.12
C ALA A 291 5.57 -1.57 -14.89
N LEU A 292 5.52 -0.25 -14.90
CA LEU A 292 6.47 0.59 -15.61
C LEU A 292 7.89 0.49 -15.05
N CYS A 293 8.03 0.09 -13.78
CA CYS A 293 9.33 -0.15 -13.15
C CYS A 293 10.16 -1.26 -13.82
N SER A 294 9.54 -2.16 -14.59
CA SER A 294 10.22 -3.27 -15.26
C SER A 294 10.60 -3.01 -16.72
N LEU A 295 10.29 -1.83 -17.24
CA LEU A 295 10.54 -1.45 -18.63
C LEU A 295 11.71 -0.47 -18.74
N SER A 296 12.36 -0.38 -19.89
CA SER A 296 13.21 0.78 -20.19
C SER A 296 12.35 1.94 -20.70
N VAL A 297 12.89 3.16 -20.74
CA VAL A 297 12.17 4.35 -21.26
C VAL A 297 11.73 4.12 -22.71
N GLU A 298 12.61 3.53 -23.54
CA GLU A 298 12.34 3.22 -24.96
C GLU A 298 11.17 2.23 -25.10
N LYS A 299 11.06 1.24 -24.18
CA LYS A 299 9.95 0.27 -24.18
C LYS A 299 8.64 0.86 -23.66
N CYS A 300 8.68 1.98 -22.97
CA CYS A 300 7.47 2.72 -22.60
C CYS A 300 6.89 3.49 -23.79
N GLN A 301 7.74 3.87 -24.76
CA GLN A 301 7.30 4.60 -25.96
C GLN A 301 6.41 3.73 -26.86
N GLY A 302 5.27 4.24 -27.23
CA GLY A 302 4.26 3.55 -28.05
C GLY A 302 3.42 2.53 -27.29
N LEU A 303 3.75 2.24 -26.02
CA LEU A 303 3.05 1.18 -25.27
C LEU A 303 1.59 1.55 -24.99
N ALA A 304 1.32 2.77 -24.58
CA ALA A 304 -0.06 3.21 -24.31
C ALA A 304 -0.91 3.25 -25.59
N PHE A 305 -0.35 3.71 -26.70
CA PHE A 305 -1.02 3.66 -28.02
C PHE A 305 -1.38 2.24 -28.43
N LYS A 306 -0.43 1.30 -28.29
CA LYS A 306 -0.67 -0.11 -28.58
C LYS A 306 -1.75 -0.72 -27.68
N MET A 307 -1.73 -0.43 -26.40
CA MET A 307 -2.77 -0.88 -25.45
C MET A 307 -4.14 -0.31 -25.82
N LYS A 308 -4.19 0.97 -26.22
CA LYS A 308 -5.44 1.61 -26.66
C LYS A 308 -5.99 0.98 -27.94
N GLU A 309 -5.16 0.71 -28.93
CA GLU A 309 -5.55 0.02 -30.15
C GLU A 309 -6.16 -1.35 -29.87
N ILE A 310 -5.53 -2.14 -28.99
CA ILE A 310 -6.06 -3.45 -28.56
C ILE A 310 -7.41 -3.27 -27.90
N LEU A 311 -7.54 -2.33 -26.94
CA LEU A 311 -8.79 -2.09 -26.23
C LEU A 311 -9.93 -1.69 -27.18
N ASP A 312 -9.64 -0.82 -28.16
CA ASP A 312 -10.65 -0.35 -29.12
C ASP A 312 -11.07 -1.44 -30.11
N SER A 313 -10.19 -2.38 -30.44
CA SER A 313 -10.52 -3.53 -31.28
C SER A 313 -11.49 -4.53 -30.64
N LEU A 314 -11.70 -4.44 -29.32
CA LEU A 314 -12.57 -5.32 -28.54
C LEU A 314 -13.95 -4.72 -28.27
N LYS A 315 -14.15 -3.45 -28.56
CA LYS A 315 -15.44 -2.76 -28.39
C LYS A 315 -16.33 -2.96 -29.60
#